data_80b67f6327ec4559d1fd77a632363ac6
#
_entry.id   80b67f6327ec4559d1fd77a632363ac6
#
_cell.length_a   1.000
_cell.length_b   1.000
_cell.length_c   1.000
_cell.angle_alpha   90.00
_cell.angle_beta   90.00
_cell.angle_gamma   90.00
#
_symmetry.space_group_name_H-M   'P 1'
#
loop_
_entity.id
_entity.type
_entity.pdbx_description
1 polymer ?
#
loop_
_entity_poly.entity_id
_entity_poly.type
_entity_poly.pdbx_seq_one_letter_code
_entity_poly.pdbx_strand_id
1 'polypeptide(L)'
;MRTRNKPRELLQRNPPSPPLLKGGARSAGGFVAAAQVAEFCGVRRATVKKLYKLVLLFILLGTLLPPDSLQAETIPRHVILLSIDGLRPDYYLHPEQYHLNIPHLRSLLQRGSYAQSMLGVYPTLTYPSHTTIVTGVRPARHGVVSNFIFAPSQGLLNWYLKSADIQTKTLWEAAKDKGLKTAIVTWPASYGARVDYLIPENLALTADIADLIRQGSTEGLFEDLAKQFGPITLLPINDPAGCISLDKMTTDFAAEIMRRYKPNLLFMHLLDVDHEQHISGIDTPQVFASFERIDTLIGSMIEATQQAGILDQTTFIIVGDHGFLPVHASLDFNTLLVKNGLLSVDQAGKIVQWSVFVQGNGGSAAVYVKDRNDRALITRVNETLRSEITSRYTGIVRIIEREQLDQLGAFPGALLALEAADGYYFSSSSPKPQVLNPSDPFRGMHGYLPTNPQMATGFIASGSGIRPGVVIPSLRMLDIAPTIATLLDLELPSAEGVPLVGILTPQQSRVQQSALSRQP
;
A
#
# COMPACT_ATOMS: atom_id res chain seq x y z
N MET A 1 63.42 2.94 5.30
CA MET A 1 63.94 2.79 3.92
C MET A 1 62.72 3.05 3.00
N ARG A 2 62.64 4.21 2.45
CA ARG A 2 62.92 4.69 1.09
C ARG A 2 62.39 3.70 0.04
N THR A 3 61.48 4.03 -0.88
CA THR A 3 61.59 5.11 -1.90
C THR A 3 60.20 5.47 -2.49
N ARG A 4 60.06 6.74 -2.81
CA ARG A 4 59.01 7.38 -3.62
C ARG A 4 59.10 6.94 -5.08
N ASN A 5 57.95 6.88 -5.79
CA ASN A 5 57.90 7.26 -7.23
C ASN A 5 56.52 7.84 -7.57
N LYS A 6 56.56 9.06 -8.07
CA LYS A 6 55.45 9.73 -8.77
C LYS A 6 55.48 9.37 -10.26
N PRO A 7 54.36 9.31 -10.96
CA PRO A 7 54.32 9.41 -12.42
C PRO A 7 53.86 10.79 -12.91
N ARG A 8 54.39 11.10 -14.08
CA ARG A 8 54.34 12.35 -14.85
C ARG A 8 52.94 12.71 -15.38
N GLU A 9 52.67 14.02 -15.37
CA GLU A 9 51.64 14.70 -16.20
C GLU A 9 51.94 14.56 -17.69
N LEU A 10 50.90 14.25 -18.47
CA LEU A 10 50.88 14.38 -19.91
C LEU A 10 49.77 15.37 -20.27
N LEU A 11 50.21 16.56 -20.64
CA LEU A 11 49.42 17.63 -21.29
C LEU A 11 48.87 17.14 -22.64
N GLN A 12 47.58 17.08 -22.82
CA GLN A 12 46.96 17.02 -24.14
C GLN A 12 46.31 18.36 -24.49
N ARG A 13 46.76 18.90 -25.61
CA ARG A 13 46.33 20.16 -26.25
C ARG A 13 44.96 19.95 -26.91
N ASN A 14 44.04 20.89 -26.69
CA ASN A 14 42.81 21.02 -27.45
C ASN A 14 43.08 21.61 -28.84
N PRO A 15 42.36 21.14 -29.89
CA PRO A 15 42.38 21.81 -31.21
C PRO A 15 41.40 23.01 -31.22
N PRO A 16 41.63 23.99 -32.10
CA PRO A 16 40.89 25.23 -32.11
C PRO A 16 39.51 25.14 -32.77
N SER A 17 38.58 25.94 -32.28
CA SER A 17 37.21 26.10 -32.79
C SER A 17 37.19 26.87 -34.12
N PRO A 18 36.27 26.55 -35.07
CA PRO A 18 36.07 27.32 -36.27
C PRO A 18 35.24 28.59 -36.02
N PRO A 19 35.37 29.61 -36.87
CA PRO A 19 34.84 30.95 -36.65
C PRO A 19 33.32 31.06 -36.92
N LEU A 20 32.68 31.92 -36.13
CA LEU A 20 31.30 32.40 -36.28
C LEU A 20 31.12 33.21 -37.57
N LEU A 21 30.24 32.79 -38.47
CA LEU A 21 29.72 33.61 -39.57
C LEU A 21 28.40 34.28 -39.12
N LYS A 22 28.45 35.61 -39.10
CA LYS A 22 27.33 36.53 -38.90
C LYS A 22 26.40 36.55 -40.13
N GLY A 23 25.15 36.69 -39.82
CA GLY A 23 23.92 36.84 -40.52
C GLY A 23 23.89 37.51 -41.91
N GLY A 24 22.80 37.20 -42.57
CA GLY A 24 22.37 37.90 -43.78
C GLY A 24 21.16 37.22 -44.40
N ALA A 25 20.01 37.82 -44.22
CA ALA A 25 18.76 37.44 -44.88
C ALA A 25 18.92 37.48 -46.42
N ARG A 26 18.46 36.42 -47.12
CA ARG A 26 17.93 36.52 -48.50
C ARG A 26 17.07 35.31 -48.84
N SER A 27 15.79 35.46 -48.69
CA SER A 27 14.76 34.67 -49.34
C SER A 27 14.67 35.10 -50.81
N ALA A 28 15.28 34.40 -51.74
CA ALA A 28 14.94 34.43 -53.17
C ALA A 28 15.70 33.38 -54.02
N GLY A 29 16.71 32.65 -53.49
CA GLY A 29 17.56 31.74 -54.26
C GLY A 29 17.02 30.33 -54.54
N GLY A 30 16.00 29.89 -53.81
CA GLY A 30 15.49 28.51 -53.90
C GLY A 30 14.65 28.21 -55.15
N PHE A 31 14.10 29.22 -55.79
CA PHE A 31 13.20 29.03 -56.94
C PHE A 31 13.92 28.81 -58.28
N VAL A 32 15.16 29.31 -58.44
CA VAL A 32 15.93 29.19 -59.65
C VAL A 32 16.63 27.83 -59.75
N ALA A 33 17.09 27.29 -58.64
CA ALA A 33 17.76 25.98 -58.59
C ALA A 33 16.83 24.80 -58.91
N ALA A 34 15.57 24.85 -58.38
CA ALA A 34 14.58 23.80 -58.64
C ALA A 34 14.07 23.79 -60.10
N ALA A 35 14.06 24.95 -60.78
CA ALA A 35 13.66 25.06 -62.18
C ALA A 35 14.73 24.53 -63.16
N GLN A 36 16.00 24.70 -62.84
CA GLN A 36 17.10 24.20 -63.65
C GLN A 36 17.28 22.67 -63.57
N VAL A 37 17.01 22.06 -62.45
CA VAL A 37 17.08 20.60 -62.33
C VAL A 37 15.91 19.92 -63.04
N ALA A 38 14.74 20.57 -63.12
CA ALA A 38 13.56 20.01 -63.78
C ALA A 38 13.67 20.02 -65.31
N GLU A 39 14.43 20.93 -65.88
CA GLU A 39 14.68 20.97 -67.33
C GLU A 39 15.62 19.83 -67.81
N PHE A 40 16.44 19.30 -66.88
CA PHE A 40 17.36 18.19 -67.20
C PHE A 40 16.65 16.81 -67.18
N CYS A 41 15.47 16.70 -66.51
CA CYS A 41 14.73 15.45 -66.38
C CYS A 41 13.46 15.35 -67.28
N GLY A 42 13.26 16.25 -68.24
CA GLY A 42 12.15 16.14 -69.21
C GLY A 42 10.73 16.35 -68.63
N VAL A 43 10.59 16.90 -67.41
CA VAL A 43 9.30 17.11 -66.76
C VAL A 43 8.71 18.47 -67.21
N ARG A 44 7.49 18.46 -67.82
CA ARG A 44 6.82 19.68 -68.30
C ARG A 44 6.61 20.67 -67.17
N ARG A 45 6.99 21.96 -67.34
CA ARG A 45 6.81 23.07 -66.37
C ARG A 45 5.41 23.16 -65.76
N ALA A 46 4.37 22.69 -66.45
CA ALA A 46 2.98 22.61 -65.96
C ALA A 46 2.80 21.61 -64.85
N THR A 47 3.56 20.49 -64.85
CA THR A 47 3.44 19.44 -63.82
C THR A 47 4.10 19.87 -62.51
N VAL A 48 5.24 20.58 -62.57
CA VAL A 48 5.92 21.15 -61.39
C VAL A 48 5.06 22.21 -60.70
N LYS A 49 4.40 23.09 -61.47
CA LYS A 49 3.47 24.09 -60.94
C LYS A 49 2.23 23.46 -60.29
N LYS A 50 1.70 22.35 -60.82
CA LYS A 50 0.61 21.60 -60.22
C LYS A 50 1.02 20.92 -58.89
N LEU A 51 2.23 20.33 -58.87
CA LEU A 51 2.76 19.68 -57.67
C LEU A 51 3.01 20.70 -56.54
N TYR A 52 3.56 21.90 -56.92
CA TYR A 52 3.79 22.96 -55.93
C TYR A 52 2.49 23.56 -55.38
N LYS A 53 1.45 23.70 -56.22
CA LYS A 53 0.11 24.10 -55.73
C LYS A 53 -0.52 23.04 -54.81
N LEU A 54 -0.32 21.75 -55.08
CA LEU A 54 -0.77 20.66 -54.22
C LEU A 54 -0.03 20.65 -52.86
N VAL A 55 1.31 20.82 -52.88
CA VAL A 55 2.10 20.88 -51.64
C VAL A 55 1.76 22.11 -50.80
N LEU A 56 1.56 23.29 -51.45
CA LEU A 56 1.07 24.50 -50.76
C LEU A 56 -0.34 24.34 -50.22
N LEU A 57 -1.23 23.63 -50.92
CA LEU A 57 -2.58 23.33 -50.44
C LEU A 57 -2.55 22.39 -49.25
N PHE A 58 -1.65 21.38 -49.24
CA PHE A 58 -1.45 20.49 -48.08
C PHE A 58 -0.84 21.22 -46.87
N ILE A 59 0.09 22.16 -47.10
CA ILE A 59 0.65 22.99 -46.03
C ILE A 59 -0.43 23.94 -45.47
N LEU A 60 -1.27 24.55 -46.35
CA LEU A 60 -2.37 25.43 -45.91
C LEU A 60 -3.50 24.68 -45.22
N LEU A 61 -3.83 23.46 -45.64
CA LEU A 61 -4.80 22.61 -44.94
C LEU A 61 -4.24 22.09 -43.58
N GLY A 62 -2.93 21.86 -43.47
CA GLY A 62 -2.29 21.48 -42.21
C GLY A 62 -2.25 22.60 -41.15
N THR A 63 -2.34 23.89 -41.59
CA THR A 63 -2.38 25.05 -40.68
C THR A 63 -3.80 25.46 -40.27
N LEU A 64 -4.86 24.84 -40.85
CA LEU A 64 -6.27 25.10 -40.54
C LEU A 64 -6.87 24.11 -39.50
N LEU A 65 -6.08 23.12 -39.08
CA LEU A 65 -6.47 22.31 -37.93
C LEU A 65 -6.12 23.09 -36.65
N PRO A 66 -7.05 23.31 -35.75
CA PRO A 66 -6.76 23.96 -34.48
C PRO A 66 -5.70 23.16 -33.72
N PRO A 67 -4.73 23.82 -33.06
CA PRO A 67 -3.66 23.15 -32.31
C PRO A 67 -4.18 22.24 -31.15
N ASP A 68 -5.47 22.32 -30.83
CA ASP A 68 -6.10 21.54 -29.77
C ASP A 68 -6.57 20.13 -30.20
N SER A 69 -6.45 19.76 -31.47
CA SER A 69 -6.91 18.44 -31.97
C SER A 69 -5.84 17.33 -31.83
N LEU A 70 -4.70 17.62 -31.22
CA LEU A 70 -3.68 16.65 -30.81
C LEU A 70 -3.56 16.53 -29.28
N GLN A 71 -4.65 16.76 -28.56
CA GLN A 71 -4.77 16.09 -27.27
C GLN A 71 -4.86 14.60 -27.57
N ALA A 72 -3.75 13.91 -27.42
CA ALA A 72 -3.79 12.46 -27.28
C ALA A 72 -4.79 12.20 -26.15
N GLU A 73 -5.94 11.62 -26.49
CA GLU A 73 -6.87 11.11 -25.49
C GLU A 73 -6.02 10.29 -24.52
N THR A 74 -5.87 10.79 -23.31
CA THR A 74 -5.17 10.04 -22.25
C THR A 74 -6.01 8.81 -22.04
N ILE A 75 -5.58 7.69 -22.60
CA ILE A 75 -6.26 6.39 -22.44
C ILE A 75 -6.49 6.18 -20.95
N PRO A 76 -7.72 5.99 -20.50
CA PRO A 76 -7.99 5.74 -19.09
C PRO A 76 -7.10 4.61 -18.60
N ARG A 77 -6.31 4.87 -17.57
CA ARG A 77 -5.46 3.84 -16.96
C ARG A 77 -6.21 3.12 -15.87
N HIS A 78 -5.85 1.88 -15.67
CA HIS A 78 -6.38 1.04 -14.62
C HIS A 78 -5.26 0.74 -13.62
N VAL A 79 -5.52 0.94 -12.33
CA VAL A 79 -4.62 0.53 -11.25
C VAL A 79 -5.35 -0.47 -10.37
N ILE A 80 -4.75 -1.62 -10.17
CA ILE A 80 -5.17 -2.63 -9.21
C ILE A 80 -4.19 -2.58 -8.05
N LEU A 81 -4.66 -2.17 -6.88
CA LEU A 81 -3.93 -2.24 -5.63
C LEU A 81 -4.39 -3.49 -4.88
N LEU A 82 -3.53 -4.50 -4.88
CA LEU A 82 -3.74 -5.78 -4.22
C LEU A 82 -2.85 -5.84 -2.98
N SER A 83 -3.47 -5.98 -1.81
CA SER A 83 -2.75 -6.23 -0.56
C SER A 83 -2.78 -7.71 -0.23
N ILE A 84 -1.62 -8.25 0.15
CA ILE A 84 -1.47 -9.57 0.74
C ILE A 84 -1.09 -9.35 2.19
N ASP A 85 -1.99 -9.69 3.11
CA ASP A 85 -1.76 -9.53 4.54
C ASP A 85 -0.56 -10.36 5.00
N GLY A 86 0.35 -9.75 5.73
CA GLY A 86 1.57 -10.40 6.22
C GLY A 86 2.59 -10.76 5.13
N LEU A 87 2.62 -10.06 3.99
CA LEU A 87 3.56 -10.34 2.88
C LEU A 87 5.01 -10.06 3.27
N ARG A 88 5.75 -11.09 3.61
CA ARG A 88 7.20 -11.02 3.87
C ARG A 88 7.98 -10.95 2.54
N PRO A 89 8.94 -10.01 2.40
CA PRO A 89 9.73 -9.88 1.17
C PRO A 89 10.50 -11.14 0.78
N ASP A 90 11.02 -11.88 1.75
CA ASP A 90 11.84 -13.07 1.53
C ASP A 90 11.13 -14.12 0.65
N TYR A 91 9.80 -14.28 0.78
CA TYR A 91 9.04 -15.29 0.06
C TYR A 91 9.01 -15.04 -1.45
N TYR A 92 9.00 -13.78 -1.90
CA TYR A 92 9.03 -13.49 -3.33
C TYR A 92 10.43 -13.13 -3.86
N LEU A 93 11.35 -12.68 -3.00
CA LEU A 93 12.74 -12.40 -3.38
C LEU A 93 13.58 -13.68 -3.51
N HIS A 94 13.33 -14.66 -2.64
CA HIS A 94 14.10 -15.89 -2.54
C HIS A 94 13.20 -17.15 -2.52
N PRO A 95 12.23 -17.29 -3.45
CA PRO A 95 11.25 -18.37 -3.41
C PRO A 95 11.89 -19.77 -3.49
N GLU A 96 13.06 -19.88 -4.09
CA GLU A 96 13.82 -21.13 -4.17
C GLU A 96 14.30 -21.64 -2.81
N GLN A 97 14.54 -20.76 -1.82
CA GLN A 97 14.93 -21.14 -0.46
C GLN A 97 13.78 -21.83 0.29
N TYR A 98 12.55 -21.50 -0.09
CA TYR A 98 11.31 -22.00 0.51
C TYR A 98 10.59 -23.02 -0.39
N HIS A 99 11.18 -23.38 -1.54
CA HIS A 99 10.57 -24.26 -2.56
C HIS A 99 9.20 -23.77 -3.06
N LEU A 100 8.98 -22.45 -3.09
CA LEU A 100 7.70 -21.84 -3.49
C LEU A 100 7.50 -21.84 -5.01
N ASN A 101 6.34 -22.31 -5.44
CA ASN A 101 5.88 -22.25 -6.82
C ASN A 101 4.93 -21.05 -7.02
N ILE A 102 5.48 -19.88 -7.35
CA ILE A 102 4.76 -18.60 -7.47
C ILE A 102 4.99 -17.95 -8.86
N PRO A 103 4.57 -18.61 -9.95
CA PRO A 103 4.89 -18.17 -11.31
C PRO A 103 4.30 -16.79 -11.69
N HIS A 104 3.10 -16.47 -11.20
CA HIS A 104 2.41 -15.22 -11.52
C HIS A 104 3.10 -14.03 -10.87
N LEU A 105 3.40 -14.12 -9.59
CA LEU A 105 4.12 -13.09 -8.85
C LEU A 105 5.54 -12.88 -9.40
N ARG A 106 6.25 -13.97 -9.71
CA ARG A 106 7.56 -13.91 -10.39
C ARG A 106 7.48 -13.21 -11.74
N SER A 107 6.44 -13.47 -12.51
CA SER A 107 6.23 -12.79 -13.80
C SER A 107 6.03 -11.28 -13.63
N LEU A 108 5.31 -10.85 -12.59
CA LEU A 108 5.14 -9.43 -12.28
C LEU A 108 6.47 -8.79 -11.85
N LEU A 109 7.26 -9.47 -11.00
CA LEU A 109 8.60 -9.02 -10.60
C LEU A 109 9.54 -8.82 -11.81
N GLN A 110 9.59 -9.81 -12.71
CA GLN A 110 10.47 -9.76 -13.89
C GLN A 110 10.12 -8.62 -14.85
N ARG A 111 8.84 -8.26 -14.97
CA ARG A 111 8.33 -7.23 -15.88
C ARG A 111 8.10 -5.88 -15.19
N GLY A 112 8.38 -5.77 -13.90
CA GLY A 112 8.08 -4.60 -13.10
C GLY A 112 9.27 -4.07 -12.31
N SER A 113 8.94 -3.31 -11.30
CA SER A 113 9.84 -2.79 -10.26
C SER A 113 9.41 -3.33 -8.91
N TYR A 114 10.33 -3.51 -7.99
CA TYR A 114 10.02 -4.01 -6.66
C TYR A 114 10.96 -3.46 -5.60
N ALA A 115 10.56 -3.58 -4.34
CA ALA A 115 11.40 -3.25 -3.20
C ALA A 115 11.96 -4.51 -2.52
N GLN A 116 13.19 -4.39 -2.02
CA GLN A 116 13.75 -5.40 -1.13
C GLN A 116 13.13 -5.30 0.27
N SER A 117 12.67 -4.10 0.65
CA SER A 117 12.04 -3.84 1.94
C SER A 117 11.10 -2.64 1.82
N MET A 118 9.89 -2.76 2.36
CA MET A 118 9.00 -1.64 2.62
C MET A 118 8.86 -1.43 4.12
N LEU A 119 9.20 -0.22 4.58
CA LEU A 119 9.06 0.19 5.98
C LEU A 119 7.62 0.59 6.26
N GLY A 120 6.97 -0.15 7.16
CA GLY A 120 5.60 0.13 7.62
C GLY A 120 5.47 1.34 8.52
N VAL A 121 4.30 1.48 9.13
CA VAL A 121 3.98 2.48 10.17
C VAL A 121 3.91 1.83 11.55
N TYR A 122 3.86 2.62 12.62
CA TYR A 122 3.71 2.09 13.97
C TYR A 122 2.30 2.35 14.52
N PRO A 123 1.63 1.31 15.02
CA PRO A 123 2.03 -0.10 15.04
C PRO A 123 1.94 -0.74 13.65
N THR A 124 2.75 -1.78 13.40
CA THR A 124 2.70 -2.57 12.15
C THR A 124 1.51 -3.53 12.18
N LEU A 125 0.33 -2.97 12.01
CA LEU A 125 -0.97 -3.65 12.07
C LEU A 125 -1.78 -3.43 10.80
N THR A 126 -2.68 -4.36 10.51
CA THR A 126 -3.52 -4.40 9.30
C THR A 126 -4.24 -3.07 9.03
N TYR A 127 -5.10 -2.60 9.93
CA TYR A 127 -5.94 -1.41 9.68
C TYR A 127 -5.15 -0.10 9.62
N PRO A 128 -4.19 0.19 10.53
CA PRO A 128 -3.31 1.34 10.41
C PRO A 128 -2.50 1.35 9.11
N SER A 129 -1.95 0.19 8.72
CA SER A 129 -1.15 0.06 7.50
C SER A 129 -1.98 0.26 6.24
N HIS A 130 -3.13 -0.43 6.10
CA HIS A 130 -4.01 -0.28 4.94
C HIS A 130 -4.55 1.14 4.81
N THR A 131 -4.85 1.82 5.92
CA THR A 131 -5.25 3.23 5.90
C THR A 131 -4.10 4.14 5.47
N THR A 132 -2.87 3.87 5.91
CA THR A 132 -1.67 4.58 5.45
C THR A 132 -1.41 4.37 3.96
N ILE A 133 -1.56 3.15 3.45
CA ILE A 133 -1.38 2.80 2.03
C ILE A 133 -2.32 3.62 1.13
N VAL A 134 -3.53 3.94 1.59
CA VAL A 134 -4.53 4.67 0.78
C VAL A 134 -4.59 6.17 1.05
N THR A 135 -3.92 6.67 2.10
CA THR A 135 -3.91 8.10 2.47
C THR A 135 -2.54 8.75 2.34
N GLY A 136 -1.47 7.96 2.46
CA GLY A 136 -0.09 8.45 2.49
C GLY A 136 0.28 9.22 3.76
N VAL A 137 -0.47 9.07 4.85
CA VAL A 137 -0.19 9.73 6.14
C VAL A 137 -0.08 8.72 7.28
N ARG A 138 0.56 9.14 8.40
CA ARG A 138 0.74 8.29 9.59
C ARG A 138 -0.55 8.07 10.38
N PRO A 139 -0.62 6.99 11.21
CA PRO A 139 -1.81 6.62 11.98
C PRO A 139 -2.41 7.75 12.83
N ALA A 140 -1.60 8.55 13.51
CA ALA A 140 -2.10 9.67 14.32
C ALA A 140 -2.82 10.76 13.51
N ARG A 141 -2.56 10.86 12.18
CA ARG A 141 -3.20 11.85 11.31
C ARG A 141 -4.43 11.29 10.61
N HIS A 142 -4.41 10.02 10.19
CA HIS A 142 -5.60 9.43 9.56
C HIS A 142 -6.59 8.85 10.57
N GLY A 143 -6.24 8.76 11.88
CA GLY A 143 -7.16 8.40 12.95
C GLY A 143 -7.32 6.91 13.22
N VAL A 144 -6.94 6.03 12.32
CA VAL A 144 -6.98 4.57 12.50
C VAL A 144 -5.67 4.10 13.10
N VAL A 145 -5.63 3.98 14.41
CA VAL A 145 -4.37 3.85 15.19
C VAL A 145 -4.12 2.45 15.75
N SER A 146 -5.05 1.52 15.51
CA SER A 146 -5.04 0.12 15.93
C SER A 146 -5.98 -0.66 15.01
N ASN A 147 -6.02 -1.99 15.11
CA ASN A 147 -7.09 -2.79 14.50
C ASN A 147 -8.44 -2.55 15.21
N PHE A 148 -8.40 -2.23 16.50
CA PHE A 148 -9.59 -2.07 17.33
C PHE A 148 -9.75 -0.64 17.85
N ILE A 149 -10.99 -0.15 17.81
CA ILE A 149 -11.37 1.14 18.40
C ILE A 149 -11.13 1.07 19.91
N PHE A 150 -10.49 2.10 20.46
CA PHE A 150 -10.27 2.20 21.91
C PHE A 150 -11.59 2.44 22.66
N ALA A 151 -12.18 1.37 23.18
CA ALA A 151 -13.43 1.42 23.92
C ALA A 151 -13.45 0.33 25.02
N PRO A 152 -12.62 0.43 26.09
CA PRO A 152 -12.41 -0.65 27.08
C PRO A 152 -13.69 -1.21 27.70
N SER A 153 -14.72 -0.38 27.91
CA SER A 153 -16.00 -0.79 28.53
C SER A 153 -17.02 -1.37 27.53
N GLN A 154 -16.78 -1.24 26.22
CA GLN A 154 -17.71 -1.71 25.19
C GLN A 154 -17.33 -3.07 24.58
N GLY A 155 -16.16 -3.57 24.89
CA GLY A 155 -15.57 -4.80 24.35
C GLY A 155 -14.23 -4.52 23.65
N LEU A 156 -13.41 -5.56 23.58
CA LEU A 156 -12.03 -5.44 23.12
C LEU A 156 -11.86 -5.66 21.60
N LEU A 157 -12.91 -6.11 20.90
CA LEU A 157 -12.87 -6.49 19.49
C LEU A 157 -13.82 -5.63 18.63
N ASN A 158 -13.81 -4.33 18.85
CA ASN A 158 -14.55 -3.38 18.03
C ASN A 158 -13.63 -2.85 16.91
N TRP A 159 -13.69 -3.48 15.75
CA TRP A 159 -12.82 -3.18 14.61
C TRP A 159 -13.06 -1.77 14.02
N TYR A 160 -12.02 -1.16 13.46
CA TYR A 160 -12.12 0.03 12.63
C TYR A 160 -12.68 -0.29 11.24
N LEU A 161 -13.95 -0.69 11.14
CA LEU A 161 -14.54 -1.13 9.87
C LEU A 161 -14.90 0.02 8.91
N LYS A 162 -15.22 1.20 9.46
CA LYS A 162 -15.89 2.27 8.70
C LYS A 162 -14.92 3.21 8.03
N SER A 163 -15.18 3.52 6.75
CA SER A 163 -14.46 4.58 6.02
C SER A 163 -14.61 5.96 6.68
N ALA A 164 -15.71 6.19 7.41
CA ALA A 164 -15.94 7.43 8.16
C ALA A 164 -14.98 7.63 9.35
N ASP A 165 -14.27 6.58 9.79
CA ASP A 165 -13.26 6.68 10.85
C ASP A 165 -11.94 7.27 10.32
N ILE A 166 -11.74 7.30 9.00
CA ILE A 166 -10.56 7.86 8.34
C ILE A 166 -10.69 9.39 8.27
N GLN A 167 -9.76 10.11 8.91
CA GLN A 167 -9.80 11.56 9.10
C GLN A 167 -9.09 12.35 7.98
N THR A 168 -8.54 11.67 6.98
CA THR A 168 -7.82 12.29 5.86
C THR A 168 -8.29 11.75 4.53
N LYS A 169 -8.12 12.55 3.46
CA LYS A 169 -8.55 12.18 2.11
C LYS A 169 -7.87 10.89 1.64
N THR A 170 -8.65 9.97 1.15
CA THR A 170 -8.22 8.67 0.62
C THR A 170 -8.04 8.71 -0.90
N LEU A 171 -7.32 7.73 -1.44
CA LEU A 171 -7.18 7.55 -2.90
C LEU A 171 -8.52 7.37 -3.60
N TRP A 172 -9.47 6.64 -3.00
CA TRP A 172 -10.79 6.44 -3.63
C TRP A 172 -11.62 7.74 -3.67
N GLU A 173 -11.53 8.59 -2.63
CA GLU A 173 -12.18 9.91 -2.66
C GLU A 173 -11.52 10.82 -3.70
N ALA A 174 -10.18 10.84 -3.77
CA ALA A 174 -9.46 11.60 -4.79
C ALA A 174 -9.81 11.13 -6.21
N ALA A 175 -9.95 9.83 -6.44
CA ALA A 175 -10.37 9.27 -7.72
C ALA A 175 -11.82 9.65 -8.07
N LYS A 176 -12.74 9.61 -7.09
CA LYS A 176 -14.13 10.07 -7.28
C LYS A 176 -14.21 11.56 -7.60
N ASP A 177 -13.46 12.39 -6.92
CA ASP A 177 -13.44 13.85 -7.20
C ASP A 177 -12.96 14.14 -8.64
N LYS A 178 -12.13 13.27 -9.20
CA LYS A 178 -11.67 13.31 -10.60
C LYS A 178 -12.67 12.67 -11.59
N GLY A 179 -13.76 12.10 -11.12
CA GLY A 179 -14.73 11.38 -11.95
C GLY A 179 -14.28 10.00 -12.44
N LEU A 180 -13.26 9.41 -11.80
CA LEU A 180 -12.79 8.06 -12.12
C LEU A 180 -13.69 7.00 -11.49
N LYS A 181 -13.88 5.87 -12.18
CA LYS A 181 -14.58 4.69 -11.64
C LYS A 181 -13.72 4.00 -10.59
N THR A 182 -14.32 3.69 -9.46
CA THR A 182 -13.65 3.09 -8.31
C THR A 182 -14.32 1.82 -7.84
N ALA A 183 -13.53 0.84 -7.41
CA ALA A 183 -14.02 -0.40 -6.83
C ALA A 183 -13.21 -0.76 -5.58
N ILE A 184 -13.89 -1.30 -4.59
CA ILE A 184 -13.28 -1.87 -3.38
C ILE A 184 -13.86 -3.26 -3.17
N VAL A 185 -12.99 -4.25 -2.94
CA VAL A 185 -13.37 -5.60 -2.56
C VAL A 185 -12.57 -6.00 -1.33
N THR A 186 -13.23 -6.12 -0.19
CA THR A 186 -12.70 -6.53 1.12
C THR A 186 -11.48 -5.72 1.63
N TRP A 187 -11.37 -4.44 1.29
CA TRP A 187 -10.32 -3.58 1.82
C TRP A 187 -10.63 -3.12 3.25
N PRO A 188 -9.66 -3.18 4.21
CA PRO A 188 -9.85 -2.71 5.59
C PRO A 188 -10.33 -1.27 5.69
N ALA A 189 -11.15 -0.98 6.69
CA ALA A 189 -11.75 0.34 6.95
C ALA A 189 -12.52 0.92 5.75
N SER A 190 -13.17 0.08 4.96
CA SER A 190 -13.90 0.51 3.74
C SER A 190 -15.42 0.50 3.86
N TYR A 191 -16.00 0.02 4.97
CA TYR A 191 -17.45 -0.02 5.13
C TYR A 191 -18.05 1.39 5.00
N GLY A 192 -18.98 1.56 4.03
CA GLY A 192 -19.59 2.85 3.71
C GLY A 192 -18.71 3.78 2.87
N ALA A 193 -17.61 3.30 2.27
CA ALA A 193 -16.77 4.09 1.37
C ALA A 193 -17.55 4.57 0.13
N ARG A 194 -17.31 5.82 -0.28
CA ARG A 194 -17.95 6.44 -1.45
C ARG A 194 -17.24 6.02 -2.74
N VAL A 195 -17.52 4.81 -3.21
CA VAL A 195 -17.02 4.24 -4.47
C VAL A 195 -18.17 3.77 -5.36
N ASP A 196 -17.86 3.42 -6.62
CA ASP A 196 -18.91 2.95 -7.55
C ASP A 196 -19.31 1.50 -7.26
N TYR A 197 -18.35 0.67 -6.88
CA TYR A 197 -18.54 -0.76 -6.63
C TYR A 197 -17.88 -1.13 -5.30
N LEU A 198 -18.68 -1.31 -4.26
CA LEU A 198 -18.23 -1.64 -2.91
C LEU A 198 -18.66 -3.04 -2.52
N ILE A 199 -17.71 -3.87 -2.16
CA ILE A 199 -17.85 -5.10 -1.37
C ILE A 199 -16.93 -4.91 -0.15
N PRO A 200 -17.44 -4.43 0.99
CA PRO A 200 -16.56 -4.03 2.11
C PRO A 200 -16.02 -5.24 2.85
N GLU A 201 -14.90 -5.04 3.55
CA GLU A 201 -14.47 -6.00 4.57
C GLU A 201 -15.38 -5.92 5.80
N ASN A 202 -15.73 -7.08 6.34
CA ASN A 202 -16.36 -7.20 7.64
C ASN A 202 -15.96 -8.54 8.28
N LEU A 203 -15.09 -8.47 9.29
CA LEU A 203 -14.48 -9.62 9.95
C LEU A 203 -15.14 -9.94 11.30
N ALA A 204 -16.46 -9.86 11.41
CA ALA A 204 -17.15 -10.22 12.64
C ALA A 204 -16.95 -11.71 12.98
N LEU A 205 -16.55 -12.00 14.23
CA LEU A 205 -16.21 -13.35 14.65
C LEU A 205 -17.42 -14.28 14.91
N THR A 206 -18.63 -13.73 14.99
CA THR A 206 -19.81 -14.45 15.52
C THR A 206 -21.03 -14.41 14.62
N ALA A 207 -21.00 -13.68 13.52
CA ALA A 207 -22.13 -13.52 12.61
C ALA A 207 -21.84 -14.19 11.25
N ASP A 208 -22.87 -14.35 10.42
CA ASP A 208 -22.71 -14.73 9.02
C ASP A 208 -21.95 -13.59 8.29
N ILE A 209 -20.66 -13.83 8.03
CA ILE A 209 -19.78 -12.85 7.38
C ILE A 209 -20.31 -12.49 6.00
N ALA A 210 -20.87 -13.45 5.26
CA ALA A 210 -21.43 -13.18 3.93
C ALA A 210 -22.60 -12.20 3.99
N ASP A 211 -23.47 -12.34 5.00
CA ASP A 211 -24.59 -11.43 5.22
C ASP A 211 -24.12 -10.03 5.62
N LEU A 212 -23.12 -9.91 6.47
CA LEU A 212 -22.56 -8.62 6.87
C LEU A 212 -21.89 -7.89 5.70
N ILE A 213 -21.12 -8.61 4.87
CA ILE A 213 -20.52 -8.07 3.65
C ILE A 213 -21.61 -7.62 2.69
N ARG A 214 -22.64 -8.45 2.46
CA ARG A 214 -23.77 -8.15 1.60
C ARG A 214 -24.48 -6.86 2.00
N GLN A 215 -24.78 -6.71 3.30
CA GLN A 215 -25.47 -5.50 3.82
C GLN A 215 -24.64 -4.22 3.63
N GLY A 216 -23.33 -4.30 3.63
CA GLY A 216 -22.43 -3.16 3.41
C GLY A 216 -22.09 -2.91 1.94
N SER A 217 -22.45 -3.81 1.04
CA SER A 217 -22.13 -3.72 -0.39
C SER A 217 -22.97 -2.68 -1.13
N THR A 218 -22.47 -2.22 -2.28
CA THR A 218 -23.29 -1.46 -3.23
C THR A 218 -24.57 -2.23 -3.53
N GLU A 219 -25.72 -1.54 -3.50
CA GLU A 219 -27.06 -2.15 -3.64
C GLU A 219 -27.12 -3.08 -4.86
N GLY A 220 -27.54 -4.33 -4.64
CA GLY A 220 -27.68 -5.37 -5.66
C GLY A 220 -26.37 -5.94 -6.23
N LEU A 221 -25.21 -5.34 -5.92
CA LEU A 221 -23.94 -5.78 -6.49
C LEU A 221 -23.52 -7.17 -6.01
N PHE A 222 -23.68 -7.45 -4.71
CA PHE A 222 -23.30 -8.76 -4.13
C PHE A 222 -24.11 -9.88 -4.79
N GLU A 223 -25.44 -9.72 -4.89
CA GLU A 223 -26.36 -10.70 -5.51
C GLU A 223 -26.05 -10.89 -6.99
N ASP A 224 -25.75 -9.81 -7.69
CA ASP A 224 -25.46 -9.86 -9.12
C ASP A 224 -24.15 -10.60 -9.41
N LEU A 225 -23.12 -10.39 -8.60
CA LEU A 225 -21.87 -11.14 -8.67
C LEU A 225 -22.06 -12.61 -8.24
N ALA A 226 -22.79 -12.86 -7.14
CA ALA A 226 -23.05 -14.21 -6.64
C ALA A 226 -23.80 -15.11 -7.65
N LYS A 227 -24.65 -14.54 -8.51
CA LYS A 227 -25.32 -15.32 -9.57
C LYS A 227 -24.35 -16.05 -10.47
N GLN A 228 -23.16 -15.53 -10.69
CA GLN A 228 -22.16 -16.17 -11.55
C GLN A 228 -21.41 -17.30 -10.85
N PHE A 229 -21.21 -17.20 -9.54
CA PHE A 229 -20.39 -18.15 -8.78
C PHE A 229 -21.23 -19.14 -7.95
N GLY A 230 -22.55 -18.99 -7.93
CA GLY A 230 -23.45 -19.76 -7.09
C GLY A 230 -23.57 -19.20 -5.67
N PRO A 231 -24.21 -19.94 -4.76
CA PRO A 231 -24.37 -19.51 -3.37
C PRO A 231 -23.01 -19.23 -2.71
N ILE A 232 -22.82 -18.02 -2.20
CA ILE A 232 -21.61 -17.66 -1.46
C ILE A 232 -21.78 -18.11 0.00
N THR A 233 -20.94 -19.06 0.39
CA THR A 233 -20.84 -19.52 1.78
C THR A 233 -19.45 -19.19 2.27
N LEU A 234 -19.37 -18.30 3.28
CA LEU A 234 -18.11 -17.97 3.95
C LEU A 234 -18.08 -18.68 5.30
N LEU A 235 -16.98 -19.35 5.55
CA LEU A 235 -16.70 -19.91 6.86
C LEU A 235 -16.20 -18.81 7.80
N PRO A 236 -16.42 -18.96 9.13
CA PRO A 236 -15.83 -18.03 10.09
C PRO A 236 -14.32 -17.91 9.92
N ILE A 237 -13.77 -16.72 10.09
CA ILE A 237 -12.32 -16.48 9.88
C ILE A 237 -11.41 -17.28 10.84
N ASN A 238 -11.95 -17.79 11.95
CA ASN A 238 -11.24 -18.69 12.85
C ASN A 238 -11.34 -20.18 12.44
N ASP A 239 -12.10 -20.51 11.39
CA ASP A 239 -12.06 -21.82 10.73
C ASP A 239 -10.82 -21.89 9.84
N PRO A 240 -10.08 -23.03 9.78
CA PRO A 240 -8.91 -23.17 8.90
C PRO A 240 -9.16 -22.85 7.43
N ALA A 241 -10.39 -23.00 6.95
CA ALA A 241 -10.77 -22.66 5.57
C ALA A 241 -11.48 -21.29 5.45
N GLY A 242 -11.59 -20.53 6.55
CA GLY A 242 -12.32 -19.27 6.60
C GLY A 242 -11.69 -18.22 5.68
N CYS A 243 -10.42 -17.93 5.87
CA CYS A 243 -9.67 -16.97 5.05
C CYS A 243 -9.55 -17.44 3.60
N ILE A 244 -9.36 -18.74 3.36
CA ILE A 244 -9.33 -19.33 2.00
C ILE A 244 -10.64 -19.04 1.25
N SER A 245 -11.79 -19.23 1.92
CA SER A 245 -13.11 -19.00 1.31
C SER A 245 -13.35 -17.52 1.03
N LEU A 246 -12.90 -16.65 1.93
CA LEU A 246 -13.01 -15.19 1.78
C LEU A 246 -12.12 -14.68 0.65
N ASP A 247 -10.85 -15.09 0.59
CA ASP A 247 -9.90 -14.69 -0.45
C ASP A 247 -10.35 -15.15 -1.84
N LYS A 248 -10.94 -16.35 -1.93
CA LYS A 248 -11.54 -16.83 -3.18
C LYS A 248 -12.70 -15.94 -3.61
N MET A 249 -13.66 -15.64 -2.73
CA MET A 249 -14.79 -14.74 -3.03
C MET A 249 -14.27 -13.34 -3.42
N THR A 250 -13.32 -12.80 -2.67
CA THR A 250 -12.69 -11.50 -2.94
C THR A 250 -12.14 -11.46 -4.37
N THR A 251 -11.38 -12.48 -4.77
CA THR A 251 -10.77 -12.54 -6.10
C THR A 251 -11.81 -12.75 -7.19
N ASP A 252 -12.76 -13.65 -7.00
CA ASP A 252 -13.84 -13.90 -7.96
C ASP A 252 -14.64 -12.61 -8.24
N PHE A 253 -15.00 -11.88 -7.18
CA PHE A 253 -15.77 -10.65 -7.30
C PHE A 253 -14.94 -9.52 -7.91
N ALA A 254 -13.69 -9.35 -7.49
CA ALA A 254 -12.77 -8.36 -8.06
C ALA A 254 -12.53 -8.62 -9.56
N ALA A 255 -12.29 -9.88 -9.94
CA ALA A 255 -12.10 -10.28 -11.34
C ALA A 255 -13.33 -9.96 -12.18
N GLU A 256 -14.54 -10.26 -11.68
CA GLU A 256 -15.78 -10.00 -12.40
C GLU A 256 -16.08 -8.51 -12.50
N ILE A 257 -15.81 -7.73 -11.44
CA ILE A 257 -15.88 -6.26 -11.47
C ILE A 257 -14.92 -5.70 -12.54
N MET A 258 -13.70 -6.23 -12.64
CA MET A 258 -12.74 -5.81 -13.69
C MET A 258 -13.26 -6.15 -15.09
N ARG A 259 -13.82 -7.34 -15.31
CA ARG A 259 -14.38 -7.73 -16.61
C ARG A 259 -15.54 -6.86 -17.05
N ARG A 260 -16.52 -6.62 -16.15
CA ARG A 260 -17.77 -5.92 -16.49
C ARG A 260 -17.64 -4.42 -16.50
N TYR A 261 -17.01 -3.87 -15.47
CA TYR A 261 -17.09 -2.44 -15.18
C TYR A 261 -15.81 -1.66 -15.44
N LYS A 262 -14.66 -2.36 -15.52
CA LYS A 262 -13.34 -1.79 -15.82
C LYS A 262 -13.05 -0.53 -14.98
N PRO A 263 -13.07 -0.60 -13.63
CA PRO A 263 -12.77 0.56 -12.79
C PRO A 263 -11.35 1.07 -13.05
N ASN A 264 -11.15 2.40 -12.93
CA ASN A 264 -9.82 3.00 -13.03
C ASN A 264 -8.94 2.70 -11.81
N LEU A 265 -9.57 2.48 -10.64
CA LEU A 265 -8.87 2.14 -9.42
C LEU A 265 -9.64 1.07 -8.66
N LEU A 266 -9.02 -0.09 -8.47
CA LEU A 266 -9.56 -1.21 -7.71
C LEU A 266 -8.64 -1.52 -6.55
N PHE A 267 -9.22 -1.71 -5.37
CA PHE A 267 -8.57 -2.16 -4.14
C PHE A 267 -9.07 -3.54 -3.79
N MET A 268 -8.16 -4.45 -3.42
CA MET A 268 -8.53 -5.76 -2.90
C MET A 268 -7.51 -6.23 -1.85
N HIS A 269 -7.97 -7.02 -0.89
CA HIS A 269 -7.18 -7.50 0.23
C HIS A 269 -7.36 -9.00 0.42
N LEU A 270 -6.26 -9.73 0.62
CA LEU A 270 -6.19 -11.18 0.78
C LEU A 270 -5.54 -11.52 2.13
N LEU A 271 -6.16 -12.41 2.92
CA LEU A 271 -5.86 -12.63 4.34
C LEU A 271 -5.18 -13.98 4.65
N ASP A 272 -5.26 -14.97 3.76
CA ASP A 272 -4.89 -16.36 4.06
C ASP A 272 -3.45 -16.50 4.58
N VAL A 273 -2.50 -15.72 4.07
CA VAL A 273 -1.08 -15.79 4.48
C VAL A 273 -0.89 -15.29 5.91
N ASP A 274 -1.50 -14.18 6.29
CA ASP A 274 -1.45 -13.64 7.66
C ASP A 274 -2.05 -14.63 8.66
N HIS A 275 -3.27 -15.09 8.37
CA HIS A 275 -3.97 -16.05 9.23
C HIS A 275 -3.12 -17.29 9.49
N GLU A 276 -2.54 -17.85 8.42
CA GLU A 276 -1.72 -19.06 8.54
C GLU A 276 -0.43 -18.80 9.32
N GLN A 277 0.22 -17.63 9.15
CA GLN A 277 1.38 -17.25 9.93
C GLN A 277 1.07 -17.09 11.43
N HIS A 278 -0.12 -16.62 11.78
CA HIS A 278 -0.56 -16.57 13.18
C HIS A 278 -0.69 -17.97 13.79
N ILE A 279 -1.27 -18.92 13.08
CA ILE A 279 -1.64 -20.24 13.63
C ILE A 279 -0.46 -21.21 13.56
N SER A 280 0.19 -21.31 12.40
CA SER A 280 1.25 -22.29 12.15
C SER A 280 2.65 -21.74 12.44
N GLY A 281 2.82 -20.42 12.54
CA GLY A 281 4.11 -19.74 12.59
C GLY A 281 4.65 -19.45 11.19
N ILE A 282 5.74 -18.71 11.14
CA ILE A 282 6.42 -18.38 9.87
C ILE A 282 7.23 -19.60 9.35
N ASP A 283 7.50 -19.60 8.05
CA ASP A 283 8.39 -20.57 7.38
C ASP A 283 7.90 -22.04 7.51
N THR A 284 6.59 -22.26 7.50
CA THR A 284 5.96 -23.58 7.60
C THR A 284 5.38 -24.03 6.27
N PRO A 285 5.20 -25.35 6.04
CA PRO A 285 4.55 -25.84 4.82
C PRO A 285 3.13 -25.29 4.60
N GLN A 286 2.42 -24.97 5.68
CA GLN A 286 1.06 -24.40 5.63
C GLN A 286 1.10 -22.97 5.07
N VAL A 287 2.03 -22.14 5.55
CA VAL A 287 2.26 -20.78 5.05
C VAL A 287 2.71 -20.81 3.59
N PHE A 288 3.56 -21.76 3.21
CA PHE A 288 3.99 -21.90 1.81
C PHE A 288 2.82 -22.26 0.90
N ALA A 289 1.95 -23.18 1.33
CA ALA A 289 0.75 -23.53 0.60
C ALA A 289 -0.24 -22.36 0.51
N SER A 290 -0.39 -21.54 1.54
CA SER A 290 -1.23 -20.33 1.48
C SER A 290 -0.67 -19.32 0.47
N PHE A 291 0.64 -19.12 0.44
CA PHE A 291 1.28 -18.21 -0.49
C PHE A 291 1.15 -18.67 -1.96
N GLU A 292 1.23 -19.97 -2.24
CA GLU A 292 0.98 -20.54 -3.58
C GLU A 292 -0.50 -20.41 -4.00
N ARG A 293 -1.45 -20.51 -3.05
CA ARG A 293 -2.87 -20.20 -3.32
C ARG A 293 -3.04 -18.72 -3.73
N ILE A 294 -2.41 -17.80 -2.98
CA ILE A 294 -2.43 -16.37 -3.32
C ILE A 294 -1.85 -16.11 -4.71
N ASP A 295 -0.74 -16.77 -5.09
CA ASP A 295 -0.19 -16.63 -6.44
C ASP A 295 -1.19 -17.04 -7.52
N THR A 296 -1.96 -18.13 -7.29
CA THR A 296 -3.03 -18.56 -8.18
C THR A 296 -4.13 -17.50 -8.31
N LEU A 297 -4.52 -16.85 -7.20
CA LEU A 297 -5.51 -15.78 -7.20
C LEU A 297 -5.00 -14.52 -7.95
N ILE A 298 -3.72 -14.20 -7.82
CA ILE A 298 -3.07 -13.14 -8.63
C ILE A 298 -3.16 -13.48 -10.13
N GLY A 299 -2.92 -14.74 -10.48
CA GLY A 299 -3.10 -15.24 -11.86
C GLY A 299 -4.50 -14.99 -12.40
N SER A 300 -5.53 -15.22 -11.59
CA SER A 300 -6.94 -14.96 -11.94
C SER A 300 -7.22 -13.48 -12.19
N MET A 301 -6.59 -12.59 -11.44
CA MET A 301 -6.71 -11.14 -11.66
C MET A 301 -6.02 -10.69 -12.95
N ILE A 302 -4.84 -11.24 -13.26
CA ILE A 302 -4.14 -10.96 -14.53
C ILE A 302 -5.01 -11.43 -15.71
N GLU A 303 -5.56 -12.64 -15.63
CA GLU A 303 -6.45 -13.19 -16.66
C GLU A 303 -7.71 -12.33 -16.83
N ALA A 304 -8.33 -11.87 -15.74
CA ALA A 304 -9.50 -10.99 -15.80
C ALA A 304 -9.23 -9.70 -16.58
N THR A 305 -8.07 -9.06 -16.38
CA THR A 305 -7.67 -7.87 -17.14
C THR A 305 -7.40 -8.16 -18.61
N GLN A 306 -6.85 -9.35 -18.91
CA GLN A 306 -6.64 -9.81 -20.28
C GLN A 306 -7.97 -10.05 -20.99
N GLN A 307 -8.91 -10.75 -20.36
CA GLN A 307 -10.26 -10.99 -20.87
C GLN A 307 -11.05 -9.68 -21.06
N ALA A 308 -10.85 -8.70 -20.19
CA ALA A 308 -11.43 -7.37 -20.31
C ALA A 308 -10.79 -6.53 -21.44
N GLY A 309 -9.66 -6.95 -22.03
CA GLY A 309 -8.93 -6.23 -23.07
C GLY A 309 -8.24 -4.97 -22.56
N ILE A 310 -7.87 -4.92 -21.27
CA ILE A 310 -7.25 -3.75 -20.62
C ILE A 310 -5.89 -4.04 -20.01
N LEU A 311 -5.34 -5.25 -20.17
CA LEU A 311 -4.07 -5.65 -19.53
C LEU A 311 -2.94 -4.67 -19.83
N ASP A 312 -2.78 -4.24 -21.09
CA ASP A 312 -1.73 -3.31 -21.50
C ASP A 312 -1.91 -1.88 -20.97
N GLN A 313 -3.07 -1.59 -20.40
CA GLN A 313 -3.42 -0.30 -19.77
C GLN A 313 -3.50 -0.42 -18.25
N THR A 314 -3.20 -1.59 -17.70
CA THR A 314 -3.33 -1.89 -16.26
C THR A 314 -1.98 -1.89 -15.57
N THR A 315 -1.94 -1.22 -14.42
CA THR A 315 -0.84 -1.29 -13.46
C THR A 315 -1.27 -2.16 -12.29
N PHE A 316 -0.49 -3.20 -12.01
CA PHE A 316 -0.61 -3.99 -10.78
C PHE A 316 0.34 -3.42 -9.74
N ILE A 317 -0.17 -3.07 -8.56
CA ILE A 317 0.60 -2.72 -7.38
C ILE A 317 0.25 -3.74 -6.31
N ILE A 318 1.20 -4.59 -5.95
CA ILE A 318 1.07 -5.59 -4.90
C ILE A 318 1.86 -5.10 -3.70
N VAL A 319 1.20 -5.05 -2.56
CA VAL A 319 1.77 -4.58 -1.29
C VAL A 319 1.51 -5.60 -0.19
N GLY A 320 2.35 -5.60 0.83
CA GLY A 320 1.98 -6.11 2.13
C GLY A 320 1.73 -4.93 3.08
N ASP A 321 1.18 -5.21 4.20
CA ASP A 321 0.86 -4.24 5.24
C ASP A 321 1.84 -4.33 6.42
N HIS A 322 2.34 -5.51 6.74
CA HIS A 322 3.39 -5.76 7.74
C HIS A 322 4.15 -7.06 7.46
N GLY A 323 5.25 -7.24 8.17
CA GLY A 323 5.97 -8.51 8.27
C GLY A 323 5.48 -9.35 9.45
N PHE A 324 6.19 -10.43 9.75
CA PHE A 324 5.90 -11.37 10.83
C PHE A 324 7.17 -11.84 11.53
N LEU A 325 7.04 -12.18 12.81
CA LEU A 325 8.07 -12.90 13.54
C LEU A 325 7.47 -14.02 14.40
N PRO A 326 8.25 -15.08 14.73
CA PRO A 326 7.76 -16.17 15.55
C PRO A 326 7.56 -15.72 17.00
N VAL A 327 6.51 -16.23 17.63
CA VAL A 327 6.21 -15.97 19.04
C VAL A 327 5.94 -17.26 19.80
N HIS A 328 6.13 -17.21 21.13
CA HIS A 328 5.93 -18.35 22.01
C HIS A 328 5.23 -17.99 23.33
N ALA A 329 5.02 -16.70 23.63
CA ALA A 329 4.33 -16.28 24.84
C ALA A 329 3.63 -14.94 24.67
N SER A 330 2.46 -14.78 25.32
CA SER A 330 1.76 -13.51 25.39
C SER A 330 1.94 -12.80 26.73
N LEU A 331 1.81 -11.48 26.69
CA LEU A 331 1.89 -10.56 27.82
C LEU A 331 0.54 -9.87 28.01
N ASP A 332 0.05 -9.83 29.27
CA ASP A 332 -1.18 -9.11 29.62
C ASP A 332 -0.93 -8.18 30.81
N PHE A 333 -0.58 -6.95 30.51
CA PHE A 333 -0.33 -5.94 31.53
C PHE A 333 -1.61 -5.41 32.20
N ASN A 334 -2.81 -5.68 31.65
CA ASN A 334 -4.08 -5.38 32.34
C ASN A 334 -4.23 -6.21 33.63
N THR A 335 -3.66 -7.42 33.67
CA THR A 335 -3.55 -8.23 34.91
C THR A 335 -2.81 -7.47 36.02
N LEU A 336 -1.73 -6.74 35.67
CA LEU A 336 -1.02 -5.90 36.64
C LEU A 336 -1.89 -4.74 37.12
N LEU A 337 -2.66 -4.13 36.20
CA LEU A 337 -3.57 -3.02 36.55
C LEU A 337 -4.68 -3.47 37.49
N VAL A 338 -5.25 -4.68 37.29
CA VAL A 338 -6.24 -5.26 38.19
C VAL A 338 -5.64 -5.46 39.59
N LYS A 339 -4.45 -6.04 39.71
CA LYS A 339 -3.74 -6.26 40.97
C LYS A 339 -3.47 -4.96 41.75
N ASN A 340 -3.31 -3.85 41.03
CA ASN A 340 -3.02 -2.51 41.59
C ASN A 340 -4.29 -1.65 41.77
N GLY A 341 -5.51 -2.16 41.53
CA GLY A 341 -6.76 -1.43 41.66
C GLY A 341 -6.93 -0.29 40.62
N LEU A 342 -6.24 -0.38 39.49
CA LEU A 342 -6.29 0.59 38.37
C LEU A 342 -7.29 0.20 37.28
N LEU A 343 -7.72 -1.07 37.31
CA LEU A 343 -8.67 -1.68 36.40
C LEU A 343 -9.55 -2.65 37.23
N SER A 344 -10.85 -2.74 36.97
CA SER A 344 -11.74 -3.70 37.58
C SER A 344 -12.51 -4.49 36.53
N VAL A 345 -12.65 -5.78 36.75
CA VAL A 345 -13.42 -6.69 35.91
C VAL A 345 -14.52 -7.39 36.72
N ASP A 346 -15.61 -7.78 36.06
CA ASP A 346 -16.64 -8.64 36.65
C ASP A 346 -16.22 -10.13 36.65
N GLN A 347 -17.13 -11.01 37.12
CA GLN A 347 -16.89 -12.45 37.14
C GLN A 347 -16.69 -13.09 35.77
N ALA A 348 -17.20 -12.45 34.73
CA ALA A 348 -17.02 -12.87 33.33
C ALA A 348 -15.74 -12.29 32.67
N GLY A 349 -14.94 -11.52 33.44
CA GLY A 349 -13.73 -10.86 32.91
C GLY A 349 -14.01 -9.59 32.14
N LYS A 350 -15.25 -9.10 32.09
CA LYS A 350 -15.59 -7.84 31.40
C LYS A 350 -15.13 -6.64 32.23
N ILE A 351 -14.54 -5.66 31.60
CA ILE A 351 -14.08 -4.42 32.21
C ILE A 351 -15.28 -3.59 32.65
N VAL A 352 -15.41 -3.36 33.96
CA VAL A 352 -16.49 -2.56 34.56
C VAL A 352 -16.03 -1.17 34.97
N GLN A 353 -14.75 -1.02 35.33
CA GLN A 353 -14.15 0.27 35.67
C GLN A 353 -12.66 0.28 35.32
N TRP A 354 -12.18 1.42 34.84
CA TRP A 354 -10.77 1.62 34.58
C TRP A 354 -10.34 3.06 34.86
N SER A 355 -9.17 3.23 35.44
CA SER A 355 -8.42 4.49 35.51
C SER A 355 -7.24 4.47 34.56
N VAL A 356 -6.67 3.29 34.33
CA VAL A 356 -5.61 3.01 33.38
C VAL A 356 -5.98 1.77 32.59
N PHE A 357 -5.61 1.74 31.30
CA PHE A 357 -5.83 0.61 30.42
C PHE A 357 -4.65 0.39 29.49
N VAL A 358 -4.27 -0.85 29.27
CA VAL A 358 -3.24 -1.27 28.32
C VAL A 358 -3.91 -1.94 27.13
N GLN A 359 -3.92 -1.27 25.98
CA GLN A 359 -4.43 -1.83 24.74
C GLN A 359 -3.33 -2.60 24.02
N GLY A 360 -3.43 -3.93 24.00
CA GLY A 360 -2.52 -4.80 23.25
C GLY A 360 -2.72 -4.64 21.74
N ASN A 361 -1.60 -4.64 21.01
CA ASN A 361 -1.52 -4.48 19.56
C ASN A 361 -0.45 -5.45 19.01
N GLY A 362 -0.49 -6.72 19.38
CA GLY A 362 0.55 -7.66 19.01
C GLY A 362 1.90 -7.31 19.64
N GLY A 363 2.93 -7.01 18.87
CA GLY A 363 4.26 -6.66 19.37
C GLY A 363 4.33 -5.42 20.24
N SER A 364 3.29 -4.60 20.23
CA SER A 364 3.22 -3.36 21.02
C SER A 364 1.95 -3.28 21.87
N ALA A 365 1.93 -2.39 22.86
CA ALA A 365 0.74 -2.04 23.60
C ALA A 365 0.73 -0.57 23.99
N ALA A 366 -0.41 0.10 23.83
CA ALA A 366 -0.59 1.49 24.20
C ALA A 366 -1.18 1.61 25.62
N VAL A 367 -0.59 2.46 26.45
CA VAL A 367 -1.02 2.70 27.84
C VAL A 367 -1.82 3.99 27.89
N TYR A 368 -3.09 3.89 28.25
CA TYR A 368 -4.01 5.01 28.37
C TYR A 368 -4.37 5.29 29.81
N VAL A 369 -4.39 6.58 30.19
CA VAL A 369 -4.88 7.08 31.47
C VAL A 369 -6.17 7.83 31.23
N LYS A 370 -7.23 7.52 32.00
CA LYS A 370 -8.57 8.08 31.78
C LYS A 370 -8.61 9.58 32.07
N ASP A 371 -8.06 10.00 33.20
CA ASP A 371 -7.86 11.42 33.53
C ASP A 371 -6.40 11.83 33.30
N ARG A 372 -6.15 12.54 32.21
CA ARG A 372 -4.81 13.01 31.82
C ARG A 372 -4.29 14.16 32.70
N ASN A 373 -5.13 14.73 33.55
CA ASN A 373 -4.75 15.80 34.47
C ASN A 373 -4.37 15.26 35.85
N ASP A 374 -4.67 13.99 36.14
CA ASP A 374 -4.29 13.33 37.40
C ASP A 374 -2.79 13.00 37.42
N ARG A 375 -2.01 13.99 37.87
CA ARG A 375 -0.54 13.89 37.97
C ARG A 375 -0.10 12.77 38.91
N ALA A 376 -0.83 12.58 40.02
CA ALA A 376 -0.50 11.55 41.00
C ALA A 376 -0.70 10.15 40.40
N LEU A 377 -1.81 9.94 39.69
CA LEU A 377 -2.06 8.69 38.98
C LEU A 377 -1.00 8.43 37.89
N ILE A 378 -0.65 9.43 37.09
CA ILE A 378 0.36 9.33 36.04
C ILE A 378 1.72 8.92 36.64
N THR A 379 2.15 9.57 37.73
CA THR A 379 3.39 9.22 38.42
C THR A 379 3.35 7.79 38.92
N ARG A 380 2.29 7.39 39.62
CA ARG A 380 2.09 6.02 40.13
C ARG A 380 2.14 4.97 39.02
N VAL A 381 1.48 5.23 37.89
CA VAL A 381 1.47 4.30 36.74
C VAL A 381 2.87 4.14 36.18
N ASN A 382 3.61 5.24 35.96
CA ASN A 382 4.98 5.21 35.46
C ASN A 382 5.90 4.42 36.39
N GLU A 383 5.83 4.66 37.69
CA GLU A 383 6.63 3.96 38.71
C GLU A 383 6.29 2.47 38.74
N THR A 384 5.00 2.12 38.75
CA THR A 384 4.55 0.74 38.76
C THR A 384 5.04 -0.03 37.53
N LEU A 385 4.83 0.52 36.34
CA LEU A 385 5.24 -0.14 35.08
C LEU A 385 6.77 -0.29 35.01
N ARG A 386 7.55 0.77 35.33
CA ARG A 386 9.01 0.73 35.30
C ARG A 386 9.57 -0.25 36.31
N SER A 387 9.03 -0.28 37.55
CA SER A 387 9.44 -1.21 38.58
C SER A 387 9.19 -2.67 38.18
N GLU A 388 7.99 -2.97 37.68
CA GLU A 388 7.65 -4.33 37.22
C GLU A 388 8.49 -4.76 36.02
N ILE A 389 8.66 -3.88 35.02
CA ILE A 389 9.49 -4.17 33.84
C ILE A 389 10.93 -4.43 34.27
N THR A 390 11.52 -3.57 35.10
CA THR A 390 12.92 -3.72 35.56
C THR A 390 13.12 -4.97 36.42
N SER A 391 12.15 -5.33 37.26
CA SER A 391 12.32 -6.45 38.18
C SER A 391 11.99 -7.82 37.57
N ARG A 392 11.04 -7.89 36.59
CA ARG A 392 10.47 -9.16 36.12
C ARG A 392 10.48 -9.33 34.61
N TYR A 393 10.52 -8.24 33.83
CA TYR A 393 10.36 -8.26 32.37
C TYR A 393 11.53 -7.57 31.66
N THR A 394 12.68 -7.41 32.34
CA THR A 394 13.92 -6.90 31.75
C THR A 394 14.33 -7.77 30.54
N GLY A 395 14.58 -7.12 29.39
CA GLY A 395 14.88 -7.81 28.15
C GLY A 395 13.68 -8.39 27.40
N ILE A 396 12.49 -8.38 28.03
CA ILE A 396 11.23 -8.85 27.41
C ILE A 396 10.36 -7.68 26.97
N VAL A 397 10.34 -6.58 27.76
CA VAL A 397 9.52 -5.39 27.48
C VAL A 397 10.38 -4.14 27.62
N ARG A 398 10.20 -3.20 26.72
CA ARG A 398 10.75 -1.83 26.84
C ARG A 398 9.63 -0.79 26.74
N ILE A 399 9.90 0.39 27.29
CA ILE A 399 8.98 1.53 27.22
C ILE A 399 9.35 2.41 26.05
N ILE A 400 8.34 2.82 25.28
CA ILE A 400 8.39 3.84 24.23
C ILE A 400 7.73 5.10 24.80
N GLU A 401 8.51 6.16 24.97
CA GLU A 401 8.04 7.40 25.58
C GLU A 401 7.13 8.21 24.64
N ARG A 402 6.33 9.10 25.19
CA ARG A 402 5.38 9.91 24.42
C ARG A 402 6.04 10.67 23.26
N GLU A 403 7.20 11.27 23.51
CA GLU A 403 7.94 12.01 22.48
C GLU A 403 8.31 11.12 21.28
N GLN A 404 8.74 9.90 21.52
CA GLN A 404 9.04 8.94 20.46
C GLN A 404 7.77 8.51 19.72
N LEU A 405 6.65 8.35 20.43
CA LEU A 405 5.36 8.03 19.80
C LEU A 405 4.86 9.18 18.90
N ASP A 406 5.10 10.43 19.31
CA ASP A 406 4.78 11.62 18.49
C ASP A 406 5.62 11.65 17.20
N GLN A 407 6.92 11.35 17.29
CA GLN A 407 7.80 11.23 16.12
C GLN A 407 7.38 10.11 15.18
N LEU A 408 6.90 8.99 15.71
CA LEU A 408 6.37 7.86 14.94
C LEU A 408 4.97 8.14 14.37
N GLY A 409 4.26 9.15 14.86
CA GLY A 409 2.86 9.40 14.52
C GLY A 409 1.95 8.28 14.99
N ALA A 410 2.16 7.77 16.21
CA ALA A 410 1.49 6.60 16.76
C ALA A 410 0.73 6.89 18.06
N PHE A 411 -0.32 6.14 18.32
CA PHE A 411 -1.09 6.10 19.56
C PHE A 411 -1.39 7.49 20.16
N PRO A 412 -2.11 8.38 19.45
CA PRO A 412 -2.47 9.67 19.96
C PRO A 412 -3.20 9.52 21.29
N GLY A 413 -2.75 10.28 22.29
CA GLY A 413 -3.35 10.27 23.61
C GLY A 413 -2.94 9.13 24.55
N ALA A 414 -2.13 8.18 24.14
CA ALA A 414 -1.49 7.27 25.07
C ALA A 414 -0.46 8.00 25.94
N LEU A 415 -0.30 7.60 27.19
CA LEU A 415 0.75 8.08 28.08
C LEU A 415 2.14 7.67 27.57
N LEU A 416 2.27 6.39 27.24
CA LEU A 416 3.45 5.75 26.68
C LEU A 416 2.99 4.47 25.94
N ALA A 417 3.91 3.80 25.27
CA ALA A 417 3.67 2.44 24.79
C ALA A 417 4.69 1.46 25.38
N LEU A 418 4.30 0.20 25.36
CA LEU A 418 5.16 -0.92 25.66
C LEU A 418 5.49 -1.63 24.36
N GLU A 419 6.74 -2.05 24.18
CA GLU A 419 7.21 -2.83 23.05
C GLU A 419 7.75 -4.15 23.54
N ALA A 420 7.27 -5.26 22.98
CA ALA A 420 7.75 -6.59 23.31
C ALA A 420 9.06 -6.92 22.56
N ALA A 421 9.91 -7.71 23.17
CA ALA A 421 11.03 -8.34 22.48
C ALA A 421 10.53 -9.45 21.55
N ASP A 422 11.37 -9.84 20.59
CA ASP A 422 11.09 -10.97 19.70
C ASP A 422 10.73 -12.23 20.50
N GLY A 423 9.70 -12.94 20.05
CA GLY A 423 9.15 -14.09 20.74
C GLY A 423 7.99 -13.79 21.72
N TYR A 424 7.75 -12.53 22.04
CA TYR A 424 6.68 -12.10 22.95
C TYR A 424 5.72 -11.13 22.26
N TYR A 425 4.46 -11.12 22.68
CA TYR A 425 3.46 -10.18 22.19
C TYR A 425 2.43 -9.79 23.26
N PHE A 426 1.76 -8.65 23.13
CA PHE A 426 0.70 -8.20 24.01
C PHE A 426 -0.66 -8.69 23.52
N SER A 427 -1.36 -9.41 24.42
CA SER A 427 -2.71 -9.89 24.18
C SER A 427 -3.72 -8.73 24.22
N SER A 428 -4.75 -8.81 23.35
CA SER A 428 -5.91 -7.91 23.36
C SER A 428 -7.12 -8.50 24.11
N SER A 429 -6.96 -9.61 24.82
CA SER A 429 -8.05 -10.30 25.54
C SER A 429 -8.34 -9.68 26.90
N SER A 430 -9.41 -10.18 27.57
CA SER A 430 -9.67 -9.89 28.98
C SER A 430 -8.48 -10.27 29.85
N PRO A 431 -8.29 -9.60 31.02
CA PRO A 431 -7.16 -9.87 31.90
C PRO A 431 -7.02 -11.36 32.24
N LYS A 432 -5.83 -11.89 32.04
CA LYS A 432 -5.45 -13.29 32.28
C LYS A 432 -5.00 -13.48 33.76
N PRO A 433 -4.89 -14.71 34.26
CA PRO A 433 -4.44 -14.95 35.63
C PRO A 433 -3.05 -14.43 35.95
N GLN A 434 -2.18 -14.37 34.97
CA GLN A 434 -0.79 -13.87 35.08
C GLN A 434 -0.40 -13.03 33.88
N VAL A 435 0.62 -12.16 34.07
CA VAL A 435 1.07 -11.24 33.02
C VAL A 435 1.72 -12.00 31.87
N LEU A 436 2.61 -12.94 32.13
CA LEU A 436 3.30 -13.76 31.13
C LEU A 436 2.55 -15.10 30.96
N ASN A 437 2.14 -15.41 29.75
CA ASN A 437 1.37 -16.62 29.41
C ASN A 437 2.09 -17.42 28.30
N PRO A 438 2.76 -18.53 28.65
CA PRO A 438 3.55 -19.34 27.70
C PRO A 438 2.70 -20.32 26.87
N SER A 439 1.40 -20.46 27.16
CA SER A 439 0.49 -21.41 26.50
C SER A 439 -0.45 -20.74 25.50
N ASP A 440 -0.05 -19.63 24.91
CA ASP A 440 -0.86 -18.92 23.93
C ASP A 440 -0.88 -19.68 22.59
N PRO A 441 -2.01 -19.70 21.86
CA PRO A 441 -2.14 -20.46 20.61
C PRO A 441 -1.33 -19.89 19.44
N PHE A 442 -1.06 -18.58 19.43
CA PHE A 442 -0.36 -17.95 18.31
C PHE A 442 1.11 -18.39 18.25
N ARG A 443 1.59 -18.61 17.02
CA ARG A 443 2.96 -18.99 16.69
C ARG A 443 3.72 -17.90 15.94
N GLY A 444 3.02 -16.99 15.29
CA GLY A 444 3.56 -15.78 14.67
C GLY A 444 2.77 -14.55 15.05
N MET A 445 3.42 -13.39 15.01
CA MET A 445 2.83 -12.11 15.39
C MET A 445 3.51 -10.95 14.69
N HIS A 446 2.78 -9.86 14.57
CA HIS A 446 3.19 -8.56 14.06
C HIS A 446 2.81 -7.44 15.07
N GLY A 447 2.85 -6.17 14.69
CA GLY A 447 2.50 -5.05 15.57
C GLY A 447 3.68 -4.45 16.33
N TYR A 448 4.91 -4.82 15.96
CA TYR A 448 6.15 -4.28 16.54
C TYR A 448 6.55 -2.95 15.87
N LEU A 449 7.63 -2.36 16.37
CA LEU A 449 8.23 -1.19 15.70
C LEU A 449 8.60 -1.50 14.25
N PRO A 450 8.31 -0.60 13.31
CA PRO A 450 8.64 -0.81 11.89
C PRO A 450 10.15 -0.87 11.63
N THR A 451 10.98 -0.47 12.59
CA THR A 451 12.44 -0.60 12.54
C THR A 451 12.95 -2.02 12.86
N ASN A 452 12.09 -2.93 13.37
CA ASN A 452 12.42 -4.34 13.43
C ASN A 452 12.48 -4.89 12.00
N PRO A 453 13.62 -5.46 11.56
CA PRO A 453 13.78 -5.94 10.18
C PRO A 453 12.73 -6.98 9.76
N GLN A 454 12.21 -7.77 10.71
CA GLN A 454 11.19 -8.78 10.44
C GLN A 454 9.79 -8.16 10.18
N MET A 455 9.60 -6.88 10.51
CA MET A 455 8.38 -6.13 10.19
C MET A 455 8.42 -5.50 8.80
N ALA A 456 9.52 -5.65 8.07
CA ALA A 456 9.58 -5.26 6.66
C ALA A 456 8.54 -6.03 5.84
N THR A 457 7.87 -5.33 4.93
CA THR A 457 6.84 -5.93 4.08
C THR A 457 7.11 -5.71 2.61
N GLY A 458 6.30 -6.32 1.74
CA GLY A 458 6.51 -6.40 0.31
C GLY A 458 5.95 -5.22 -0.48
N PHE A 459 6.62 -4.93 -1.62
CA PHE A 459 6.14 -4.01 -2.65
C PHE A 459 6.58 -4.47 -4.03
N ILE A 460 5.62 -4.60 -4.96
CA ILE A 460 5.84 -4.91 -6.36
C ILE A 460 4.92 -4.02 -7.19
N ALA A 461 5.45 -3.39 -8.24
CA ALA A 461 4.67 -2.63 -9.21
C ALA A 461 5.01 -3.12 -10.62
N SER A 462 4.00 -3.42 -11.43
CA SER A 462 4.20 -3.96 -12.78
C SER A 462 3.09 -3.53 -13.74
N GLY A 463 3.41 -3.39 -15.02
CA GLY A 463 2.45 -3.04 -16.06
C GLY A 463 2.55 -1.61 -16.54
N SER A 464 1.42 -1.05 -16.97
CA SER A 464 1.36 0.27 -17.61
C SER A 464 1.91 1.38 -16.72
N GLY A 465 2.80 2.20 -17.25
CA GLY A 465 3.38 3.34 -16.51
C GLY A 465 4.53 2.97 -15.57
N ILE A 466 4.87 1.69 -15.43
CA ILE A 466 5.96 1.19 -14.57
C ILE A 466 7.18 0.82 -15.42
N ARG A 467 8.35 1.21 -14.97
CA ARG A 467 9.64 0.81 -15.58
C ARG A 467 9.98 -0.62 -15.13
N PRO A 468 10.35 -1.52 -16.02
CA PRO A 468 10.84 -2.84 -15.64
C PRO A 468 12.27 -2.78 -15.08
N GLY A 469 12.59 -3.73 -14.19
CA GLY A 469 13.95 -3.99 -13.71
C GLY A 469 14.49 -3.00 -12.68
N VAL A 470 13.65 -2.11 -12.11
CA VAL A 470 14.10 -1.22 -11.04
C VAL A 470 13.93 -1.93 -9.69
N VAL A 471 15.04 -2.07 -8.96
CA VAL A 471 15.07 -2.61 -7.60
C VAL A 471 15.27 -1.45 -6.62
N ILE A 472 14.35 -1.30 -5.68
CA ILE A 472 14.41 -0.30 -4.62
C ILE A 472 14.95 -0.99 -3.34
N PRO A 473 16.10 -0.56 -2.78
CA PRO A 473 16.62 -1.18 -1.56
C PRO A 473 15.63 -1.06 -0.39
N SER A 474 15.04 0.13 -0.20
CA SER A 474 14.01 0.35 0.83
C SER A 474 13.12 1.52 0.42
N LEU A 475 11.82 1.41 0.73
CA LEU A 475 10.84 2.49 0.58
C LEU A 475 9.95 2.57 1.82
N ARG A 476 9.17 3.65 1.95
CA ARG A 476 8.21 3.80 3.04
C ARG A 476 6.80 3.51 2.56
N MET A 477 6.00 2.87 3.37
CA MET A 477 4.57 2.64 3.09
C MET A 477 3.81 3.93 2.76
N LEU A 478 4.20 5.04 3.36
CA LEU A 478 3.69 6.39 3.08
C LEU A 478 3.81 6.80 1.61
N ASP A 479 4.77 6.24 0.86
CA ASP A 479 5.07 6.61 -0.52
C ASP A 479 4.13 5.93 -1.54
N ILE A 480 3.31 4.98 -1.11
CA ILE A 480 2.39 4.21 -1.99
C ILE A 480 1.26 5.10 -2.51
N ALA A 481 0.52 5.76 -1.62
CA ALA A 481 -0.60 6.62 -2.02
C ALA A 481 -0.19 7.72 -3.02
N PRO A 482 0.86 8.52 -2.78
CA PRO A 482 1.29 9.54 -3.74
C PRO A 482 1.83 8.95 -5.07
N THR A 483 2.35 7.70 -5.06
CA THR A 483 2.75 7.01 -6.30
C THR A 483 1.52 6.66 -7.14
N ILE A 484 0.47 6.09 -6.53
CA ILE A 484 -0.79 5.79 -7.22
C ILE A 484 -1.47 7.09 -7.68
N ALA A 485 -1.45 8.12 -6.84
CA ALA A 485 -1.97 9.43 -7.20
C ALA A 485 -1.27 9.99 -8.45
N THR A 486 0.05 9.84 -8.55
CA THR A 486 0.81 10.24 -9.75
C THR A 486 0.43 9.41 -10.99
N LEU A 487 0.21 8.08 -10.84
CA LEU A 487 -0.20 7.23 -11.96
C LEU A 487 -1.56 7.61 -12.55
N LEU A 488 -2.49 8.05 -11.71
CA LEU A 488 -3.86 8.41 -12.09
C LEU A 488 -4.10 9.93 -12.14
N ASP A 489 -3.02 10.74 -11.94
CA ASP A 489 -3.09 12.20 -11.90
C ASP A 489 -4.12 12.70 -10.87
N LEU A 490 -4.09 12.14 -9.65
CA LEU A 490 -4.96 12.51 -8.53
C LEU A 490 -4.30 13.54 -7.63
N GLU A 491 -5.14 14.33 -6.92
CA GLU A 491 -4.68 15.26 -5.89
C GLU A 491 -4.83 14.66 -4.50
N LEU A 492 -3.69 14.50 -3.81
CA LEU A 492 -3.62 13.99 -2.44
C LEU A 492 -2.77 14.92 -1.56
N PRO A 493 -3.23 16.15 -1.29
CA PRO A 493 -2.40 17.20 -0.68
C PRO A 493 -2.01 16.93 0.78
N SER A 494 -2.72 16.03 1.46
CA SER A 494 -2.42 15.65 2.85
C SER A 494 -1.31 14.61 2.98
N ALA A 495 -0.88 13.95 1.89
CA ALA A 495 0.12 12.89 1.94
C ALA A 495 1.46 13.40 2.52
N GLU A 496 2.05 12.60 3.42
CA GLU A 496 3.39 12.82 4.01
C GLU A 496 4.48 12.10 3.20
N GLY A 497 4.06 11.13 2.40
CA GLY A 497 4.93 10.40 1.50
C GLY A 497 5.25 11.17 0.23
N VAL A 498 6.18 10.64 -0.55
CA VAL A 498 6.56 11.17 -1.86
C VAL A 498 6.41 10.10 -2.94
N PRO A 499 6.03 10.45 -4.18
CA PRO A 499 5.89 9.46 -5.23
C PRO A 499 7.22 8.80 -5.57
N LEU A 500 7.18 7.50 -5.85
CA LEU A 500 8.33 6.69 -6.26
C LEU A 500 8.67 6.95 -7.76
N VAL A 501 9.06 8.17 -8.09
CA VAL A 501 9.29 8.60 -9.49
C VAL A 501 10.31 7.73 -10.23
N GLY A 502 11.24 7.10 -9.51
CA GLY A 502 12.27 6.23 -10.08
C GLY A 502 11.73 4.99 -10.77
N ILE A 503 10.54 4.51 -10.39
CA ILE A 503 9.88 3.35 -11.01
C ILE A 503 8.89 3.76 -12.12
N LEU A 504 8.59 5.05 -12.26
CA LEU A 504 7.62 5.52 -13.25
C LEU A 504 8.27 5.72 -14.61
N THR A 505 7.54 5.47 -15.69
CA THR A 505 8.02 5.77 -17.05
C THR A 505 8.20 7.28 -17.24
N PRO A 506 9.08 7.72 -18.17
CA PRO A 506 9.35 9.15 -18.39
C PRO A 506 8.11 9.99 -18.72
N GLN A 507 7.13 9.38 -19.35
CA GLN A 507 5.86 10.01 -19.70
C GLN A 507 5.04 10.38 -18.45
N GLN A 508 5.07 9.52 -17.41
CA GLN A 508 4.43 9.76 -16.11
C GLN A 508 5.16 10.81 -15.27
N SER A 509 6.48 10.79 -15.30
CA SER A 509 7.31 11.75 -14.57
C SER A 509 7.13 13.20 -15.07
N ARG A 510 6.82 13.40 -16.35
CA ARG A 510 6.57 14.74 -16.95
C ARG A 510 5.22 15.34 -16.53
N VAL A 511 4.19 14.53 -16.36
CA VAL A 511 2.88 15.00 -15.87
C VAL A 511 3.03 15.64 -14.49
N GLN A 512 3.82 15.04 -13.62
CA GLN A 512 4.09 15.57 -12.27
C GLN A 512 4.88 16.90 -12.29
N GLN A 513 5.91 17.03 -13.15
CA GLN A 513 6.67 18.28 -13.27
C GLN A 513 5.80 19.44 -13.74
N SER A 514 4.86 19.20 -14.64
CA SER A 514 3.91 20.21 -15.10
C SER A 514 2.86 20.57 -14.04
N ALA A 515 2.48 19.64 -13.17
CA ALA A 515 1.56 19.91 -12.05
C ALA A 515 2.24 20.74 -10.94
N LEU A 516 3.49 20.43 -10.60
CA LEU A 516 4.28 21.19 -9.61
C LEU A 516 4.60 22.63 -10.09
N SER A 517 4.77 22.85 -11.39
CA SER A 517 5.00 24.19 -11.96
C SER A 517 3.73 25.05 -12.05
N ARG A 518 2.53 24.51 -11.76
CA ARG A 518 1.24 25.21 -11.76
C ARG A 518 0.75 25.57 -10.36
N GLN A 519 1.47 25.21 -9.30
CA GLN A 519 1.17 25.70 -7.97
C GLN A 519 1.75 27.12 -7.81
N PRO A 520 0.92 28.11 -7.39
CA PRO A 520 1.30 29.51 -7.32
C PRO A 520 2.37 29.79 -6.26
#